data_dffdf5ec2be5225695db9f45f5307b3f
#
_entry.id   dffdf5ec2be5225695db9f45f5307b3f
#
_cell.length_a   1.000
_cell.length_b   1.000
_cell.length_c   1.000
_cell.angle_alpha   90.00
_cell.angle_beta   90.00
_cell.angle_gamma   90.00
#
_symmetry.space_group_name_H-M   'P 1'
#
loop_
_entity.id
_entity.type
_entity.pdbx_description
1 polymer ?
#
loop_
_entity_poly.entity_id
_entity_poly.type
_entity_poly.pdbx_seq_one_letter_code
_entity_poly.pdbx_strand_id
1 'polypeptide(L)'
;MNGHPPESESEHFSPYRQDGKLYGFVCIVTGATQPVGRAIVTELATHGAACIYACSSPGDDSAGQLAEEVQKVSPSTKVIGYPFGLASEEETLGLIDDVLNTWGRLDVYVTSSGLLGPSSITETTPADLYQLFEANSMAPFFALKYAPPAMAKTTPKGSYPNAAPKDRAYGSIVVVSSVASTYGGCWGAGYTMTCHAALGVVRAGVATLKGTGVRINCISPGQIDIGVDLKGFDMRGLSAQFPPSSLQSGEGRREIVGLERAGVPGEVGRVAGFLASSFS
;
A
#
# COMPACT_ATOMS: atom_id res chain seq x y z
N MET A 1 -5.80 -36.63 13.26
CA MET A 1 -6.66 -35.43 13.38
C MET A 1 -6.03 -34.55 14.45
N ASN A 2 -5.11 -33.69 14.08
CA ASN A 2 -4.54 -32.69 14.97
C ASN A 2 -5.01 -31.34 14.46
N GLY A 3 -6.21 -30.95 14.93
CA GLY A 3 -6.68 -29.58 14.75
C GLY A 3 -5.82 -28.66 15.60
N HIS A 4 -5.07 -27.78 14.98
CA HIS A 4 -4.59 -26.61 15.66
C HIS A 4 -5.81 -25.82 16.12
N PRO A 5 -5.85 -25.37 17.39
CA PRO A 5 -6.87 -24.43 17.79
C PRO A 5 -6.73 -23.17 16.93
N PRO A 6 -7.84 -22.47 16.62
CA PRO A 6 -7.74 -21.17 15.98
C PRO A 6 -6.78 -20.32 16.81
N GLU A 7 -5.80 -19.69 16.17
CA GLU A 7 -4.90 -18.76 16.83
C GLU A 7 -5.78 -17.74 17.55
N SER A 8 -5.92 -17.90 18.85
CA SER A 8 -6.38 -16.84 19.73
C SER A 8 -5.43 -15.68 19.48
N GLU A 9 -5.96 -14.52 19.12
CA GLU A 9 -5.20 -13.28 19.05
C GLU A 9 -4.28 -13.27 20.28
N SER A 10 -2.99 -13.41 20.03
CA SER A 10 -2.02 -13.52 21.11
C SER A 10 -2.17 -12.30 22.00
N GLU A 11 -2.47 -12.50 23.26
CA GLU A 11 -2.48 -11.49 24.32
C GLU A 11 -1.07 -10.89 24.46
N HIS A 12 -0.68 -10.04 23.53
CA HIS A 12 0.55 -9.30 23.61
C HIS A 12 0.30 -7.95 24.25
N PHE A 13 1.09 -7.63 25.20
CA PHE A 13 1.33 -6.46 26.04
C PHE A 13 0.37 -5.26 25.98
N SER A 14 -0.34 -5.05 24.90
CA SER A 14 -1.44 -4.13 24.75
C SER A 14 -2.29 -4.60 23.59
N PRO A 15 -3.59 -4.83 23.78
CA PRO A 15 -4.47 -5.14 22.66
C PRO A 15 -4.35 -4.02 21.64
N TYR A 16 -4.18 -4.41 20.37
CA TYR A 16 -4.19 -3.45 19.27
C TYR A 16 -5.52 -2.68 19.31
N ARG A 17 -5.45 -1.38 19.57
CA ARG A 17 -6.64 -0.55 19.73
C ARG A 17 -7.02 0.08 18.40
N GLN A 18 -8.25 -0.15 18.01
CA GLN A 18 -8.95 0.63 16.99
C GLN A 18 -9.39 1.94 17.66
N ASP A 19 -8.54 2.96 17.59
CA ASP A 19 -8.65 4.18 18.39
C ASP A 19 -9.20 5.38 17.62
N GLY A 20 -9.72 5.14 16.40
CA GLY A 20 -10.28 6.21 15.58
C GLY A 20 -9.27 7.27 15.12
N LYS A 21 -7.96 6.96 15.11
CA LYS A 21 -6.89 7.90 14.74
C LYS A 21 -6.98 8.48 13.34
N LEU A 22 -7.81 7.89 12.47
CA LEU A 22 -8.07 8.35 11.11
C LEU A 22 -9.53 8.82 10.95
N TYR A 23 -10.19 9.14 12.06
CA TYR A 23 -11.59 9.53 12.04
C TYR A 23 -11.84 10.70 11.07
N GLY A 24 -12.76 10.48 10.14
CA GLY A 24 -13.15 11.47 9.14
C GLY A 24 -12.17 11.63 7.97
N PHE A 25 -11.11 10.84 7.88
CA PHE A 25 -10.13 10.94 6.80
C PHE A 25 -10.68 10.42 5.48
N VAL A 26 -10.25 11.03 4.38
CA VAL A 26 -10.50 10.59 3.01
C VAL A 26 -9.19 10.06 2.44
N CYS A 27 -9.22 8.81 1.99
CA CYS A 27 -8.04 8.06 1.64
C CYS A 27 -8.11 7.54 0.19
N ILE A 28 -6.97 7.45 -0.47
CA ILE A 28 -6.77 6.72 -1.73
C ILE A 28 -5.84 5.55 -1.45
N VAL A 29 -6.17 4.37 -1.96
CA VAL A 29 -5.30 3.18 -1.91
C VAL A 29 -5.24 2.57 -3.29
N THR A 30 -4.07 2.60 -3.95
CA THR A 30 -3.87 1.89 -5.23
C THR A 30 -3.51 0.43 -4.97
N GLY A 31 -3.87 -0.46 -5.90
CA GLY A 31 -3.70 -1.91 -5.69
C GLY A 31 -4.55 -2.45 -4.52
N ALA A 32 -5.68 -1.81 -4.27
CA ALA A 32 -6.53 -2.07 -3.10
C ALA A 32 -7.13 -3.49 -3.07
N THR A 33 -7.26 -4.14 -4.21
CA THR A 33 -7.79 -5.50 -4.35
C THR A 33 -6.73 -6.59 -4.16
N GLN A 34 -5.44 -6.22 -4.17
CA GLN A 34 -4.34 -7.13 -3.87
C GLN A 34 -4.24 -7.41 -2.36
N PRO A 35 -3.68 -8.54 -1.92
CA PRO A 35 -3.69 -8.94 -0.50
C PRO A 35 -3.20 -7.87 0.47
N VAL A 36 -2.10 -7.18 0.15
CA VAL A 36 -1.55 -6.10 0.99
C VAL A 36 -2.45 -4.86 0.94
N GLY A 37 -2.91 -4.47 -0.25
CA GLY A 37 -3.83 -3.33 -0.42
C GLY A 37 -5.15 -3.54 0.32
N ARG A 38 -5.75 -4.74 0.25
CA ARG A 38 -6.97 -5.12 1.01
C ARG A 38 -6.75 -4.95 2.51
N ALA A 39 -5.63 -5.43 3.02
CA ALA A 39 -5.29 -5.30 4.43
C ALA A 39 -5.13 -3.82 4.84
N ILE A 40 -4.53 -2.99 3.98
CA ILE A 40 -4.41 -1.55 4.21
C ILE A 40 -5.79 -0.87 4.22
N VAL A 41 -6.65 -1.17 3.24
CA VAL A 41 -8.03 -0.62 3.21
C VAL A 41 -8.78 -0.97 4.49
N THR A 42 -8.73 -2.24 4.91
CA THR A 42 -9.37 -2.71 6.15
C THR A 42 -8.82 -1.97 7.37
N GLU A 43 -7.51 -1.81 7.45
CA GLU A 43 -6.85 -1.11 8.54
C GLU A 43 -7.26 0.37 8.63
N LEU A 44 -7.22 1.10 7.51
CA LEU A 44 -7.64 2.50 7.48
C LEU A 44 -9.12 2.65 7.87
N ALA A 45 -9.97 1.72 7.44
CA ALA A 45 -11.39 1.71 7.77
C ALA A 45 -11.63 1.48 9.26
N THR A 46 -10.96 0.49 9.87
CA THR A 46 -11.12 0.17 11.31
C THR A 46 -10.63 1.29 12.22
N HIS A 47 -9.78 2.19 11.71
CA HIS A 47 -9.37 3.41 12.40
C HIS A 47 -10.24 4.64 12.10
N GLY A 48 -11.39 4.46 11.45
CA GLY A 48 -12.41 5.50 11.32
C GLY A 48 -12.30 6.38 10.09
N ALA A 49 -11.58 5.97 9.04
CA ALA A 49 -11.60 6.69 7.77
C ALA A 49 -13.05 6.85 7.28
N ALA A 50 -13.44 8.04 6.83
CA ALA A 50 -14.78 8.29 6.33
C ALA A 50 -14.99 7.70 4.94
N CYS A 51 -13.96 7.80 4.09
CA CYS A 51 -14.00 7.27 2.74
C CYS A 51 -12.65 6.73 2.31
N ILE A 52 -12.68 5.62 1.56
CA ILE A 52 -11.50 5.05 0.93
C ILE A 52 -11.81 4.76 -0.55
N TYR A 53 -11.09 5.41 -1.44
CA TYR A 53 -11.07 5.08 -2.86
C TYR A 53 -10.16 3.87 -3.05
N ALA A 54 -10.79 2.73 -3.26
CA ALA A 54 -10.14 1.45 -3.47
C ALA A 54 -9.84 1.26 -4.96
N CYS A 55 -8.63 1.65 -5.37
CA CYS A 55 -8.22 1.64 -6.76
C CYS A 55 -7.74 0.25 -7.18
N SER A 56 -8.29 -0.26 -8.27
CA SER A 56 -7.95 -1.54 -8.88
C SER A 56 -7.78 -1.40 -10.39
N SER A 57 -7.14 -2.39 -11.01
CA SER A 57 -7.01 -2.40 -12.47
C SER A 57 -8.39 -2.39 -13.14
N PRO A 58 -8.53 -1.71 -14.31
CA PRO A 58 -9.77 -1.75 -15.06
C PRO A 58 -10.20 -3.21 -15.35
N GLY A 59 -11.47 -3.52 -15.07
CA GLY A 59 -12.02 -4.87 -15.22
C GLY A 59 -11.85 -5.79 -14.01
N ASP A 60 -11.25 -5.32 -12.92
CA ASP A 60 -11.21 -6.03 -11.65
C ASP A 60 -12.41 -5.66 -10.77
N ASP A 61 -13.39 -6.55 -10.70
CA ASP A 61 -14.64 -6.35 -9.95
C ASP A 61 -14.51 -6.65 -8.44
N SER A 62 -13.31 -6.98 -7.96
CA SER A 62 -13.08 -7.38 -6.55
C SER A 62 -13.27 -6.22 -5.56
N ALA A 63 -13.31 -4.97 -6.02
CA ALA A 63 -13.54 -3.79 -5.18
C ALA A 63 -14.93 -3.82 -4.50
N GLY A 64 -15.94 -4.38 -5.17
CA GLY A 64 -17.27 -4.57 -4.58
C GLY A 64 -17.26 -5.52 -3.39
N GLN A 65 -16.57 -6.66 -3.51
CA GLN A 65 -16.39 -7.62 -2.43
C GLN A 65 -15.62 -7.00 -1.25
N LEU A 66 -14.56 -6.23 -1.54
CA LEU A 66 -13.80 -5.52 -0.51
C LEU A 66 -14.70 -4.51 0.24
N ALA A 67 -15.55 -3.79 -0.47
CA ALA A 67 -16.49 -2.86 0.15
C ALA A 67 -17.46 -3.58 1.10
N GLU A 68 -18.00 -4.74 0.71
CA GLU A 68 -18.87 -5.56 1.58
C GLU A 68 -18.13 -6.09 2.81
N GLU A 69 -16.87 -6.50 2.66
CA GLU A 69 -16.05 -6.96 3.79
C GLU A 69 -15.78 -5.83 4.78
N VAL A 70 -15.40 -4.66 4.28
CA VAL A 70 -15.18 -3.47 5.11
C VAL A 70 -16.46 -3.03 5.80
N GLN A 71 -17.61 -3.08 5.11
CA GLN A 71 -18.92 -2.72 5.69
C GLN A 71 -19.27 -3.57 6.93
N LYS A 72 -18.81 -4.82 7.01
CA LYS A 72 -19.04 -5.70 8.16
C LYS A 72 -18.24 -5.30 9.39
N VAL A 73 -17.03 -4.78 9.21
CA VAL A 73 -16.09 -4.43 10.29
C VAL A 73 -16.07 -2.94 10.61
N SER A 74 -16.41 -2.09 9.66
CA SER A 74 -16.46 -0.64 9.81
C SER A 74 -17.63 -0.03 9.02
N PRO A 75 -18.87 -0.14 9.53
CA PRO A 75 -20.07 0.32 8.82
C PRO A 75 -20.09 1.82 8.49
N SER A 76 -19.31 2.62 9.20
CA SER A 76 -19.20 4.07 8.99
C SER A 76 -18.25 4.47 7.88
N THR A 77 -17.43 3.55 7.37
CA THR A 77 -16.47 3.83 6.29
C THR A 77 -17.11 3.52 4.94
N LYS A 78 -17.08 4.49 4.03
CA LYS A 78 -17.49 4.27 2.63
C LYS A 78 -16.28 3.82 1.82
N VAL A 79 -16.36 2.64 1.21
CA VAL A 79 -15.37 2.18 0.23
C VAL A 79 -15.95 2.39 -1.17
N ILE A 80 -15.19 3.07 -2.02
CA ILE A 80 -15.53 3.35 -3.41
C ILE A 80 -14.53 2.63 -4.30
N GLY A 81 -14.99 1.62 -5.05
CA GLY A 81 -14.20 1.00 -6.10
C GLY A 81 -13.91 2.01 -7.22
N TYR A 82 -12.65 2.15 -7.60
CA TYR A 82 -12.24 3.08 -8.63
C TYR A 82 -11.32 2.38 -9.65
N PRO A 83 -11.72 2.27 -10.93
CA PRO A 83 -10.85 1.73 -11.96
C PRO A 83 -9.68 2.67 -12.19
N PHE A 84 -8.45 2.14 -12.13
CA PHE A 84 -7.25 2.95 -12.12
C PHE A 84 -6.09 2.27 -12.84
N GLY A 85 -5.58 2.88 -13.88
CA GLY A 85 -4.37 2.46 -14.58
C GLY A 85 -3.13 3.02 -13.87
N LEU A 86 -2.24 2.13 -13.47
CA LEU A 86 -1.15 2.41 -12.52
C LEU A 86 -0.16 3.51 -12.95
N ALA A 87 -0.02 3.74 -14.24
CA ALA A 87 1.05 4.58 -14.79
C ALA A 87 0.52 5.83 -15.49
N SER A 88 -0.78 6.08 -15.41
CA SER A 88 -1.39 7.22 -16.07
C SER A 88 -1.37 8.46 -15.18
N GLU A 89 -0.65 9.48 -15.65
CA GLU A 89 -0.66 10.81 -15.03
C GLU A 89 -2.07 11.41 -15.05
N GLU A 90 -2.78 11.25 -16.18
CA GLU A 90 -4.13 11.74 -16.37
C GLU A 90 -5.12 11.08 -15.41
N GLU A 91 -5.04 9.76 -15.26
CA GLU A 91 -5.90 9.03 -14.32
C GLU A 91 -5.62 9.42 -12.86
N THR A 92 -4.34 9.68 -12.52
CA THR A 92 -3.98 10.16 -11.17
C THR A 92 -4.61 11.53 -10.88
N LEU A 93 -4.58 12.45 -11.84
CA LEU A 93 -5.23 13.76 -11.73
C LEU A 93 -6.75 13.60 -11.64
N GLY A 94 -7.36 12.82 -12.52
CA GLY A 94 -8.79 12.56 -12.52
C GLY A 94 -9.29 11.99 -11.21
N LEU A 95 -8.57 11.02 -10.63
CA LEU A 95 -8.88 10.44 -9.32
C LEU A 95 -8.81 11.49 -8.20
N ILE A 96 -7.76 12.31 -8.16
CA ILE A 96 -7.62 13.35 -7.14
C ILE A 96 -8.72 14.41 -7.27
N ASP A 97 -9.05 14.81 -8.49
CA ASP A 97 -10.12 15.77 -8.76
C ASP A 97 -11.49 15.21 -8.32
N ASP A 98 -11.77 13.93 -8.59
CA ASP A 98 -13.02 13.29 -8.15
C ASP A 98 -13.11 13.26 -6.60
N VAL A 99 -12.02 12.91 -5.94
CA VAL A 99 -11.93 12.95 -4.46
C VAL A 99 -12.20 14.36 -3.93
N LEU A 100 -11.56 15.38 -4.51
CA LEU A 100 -11.74 16.76 -4.06
C LEU A 100 -13.14 17.30 -4.36
N ASN A 101 -13.71 16.97 -5.52
CA ASN A 101 -15.06 17.39 -5.89
C ASN A 101 -16.13 16.77 -5.00
N THR A 102 -15.91 15.51 -4.59
CA THR A 102 -16.88 14.75 -3.78
C THR A 102 -16.75 15.05 -2.29
N TRP A 103 -15.53 15.13 -1.78
CA TRP A 103 -15.25 15.20 -0.34
C TRP A 103 -14.63 16.52 0.13
N GLY A 104 -14.08 17.31 -0.80
CA GLY A 104 -13.42 18.58 -0.50
C GLY A 104 -12.04 18.43 0.16
N ARG A 105 -11.54 17.20 0.36
CA ARG A 105 -10.27 16.94 1.04
C ARG A 105 -9.64 15.63 0.61
N LEU A 106 -8.33 15.55 0.77
CA LEU A 106 -7.55 14.32 0.71
C LEU A 106 -6.59 14.31 1.91
N ASP A 107 -6.50 13.19 2.62
CA ASP A 107 -5.67 13.07 3.82
C ASP A 107 -4.58 12.03 3.70
N VAL A 108 -4.87 10.91 3.03
CA VAL A 108 -3.95 9.78 2.88
C VAL A 108 -3.92 9.31 1.43
N TYR A 109 -2.73 9.10 0.90
CA TYR A 109 -2.52 8.46 -0.41
C TYR A 109 -1.55 7.29 -0.23
N VAL A 110 -2.04 6.07 -0.44
CA VAL A 110 -1.21 4.87 -0.36
C VAL A 110 -1.00 4.30 -1.76
N THR A 111 0.25 4.17 -2.17
CA THR A 111 0.62 3.40 -3.36
C THR A 111 1.01 1.99 -2.92
N SER A 112 0.15 1.01 -3.19
CA SER A 112 0.37 -0.40 -2.86
C SER A 112 0.32 -1.32 -4.07
N SER A 113 0.25 -0.75 -5.25
CA SER A 113 0.33 -1.47 -6.51
C SER A 113 1.78 -1.74 -6.90
N GLY A 114 2.00 -2.87 -7.56
CA GLY A 114 3.32 -3.21 -8.07
C GLY A 114 3.30 -4.50 -8.91
N LEU A 115 4.32 -4.66 -9.72
CA LEU A 115 4.56 -5.84 -10.55
C LEU A 115 5.92 -6.46 -10.19
N LEU A 116 5.99 -7.79 -10.23
CA LEU A 116 7.23 -8.54 -10.02
C LEU A 116 8.09 -8.62 -11.30
N GLY A 117 7.44 -8.85 -12.43
CA GLY A 117 8.10 -9.06 -13.72
C GLY A 117 8.97 -10.32 -13.78
N PRO A 118 9.75 -10.48 -14.85
CA PRO A 118 10.67 -11.60 -15.00
C PRO A 118 11.81 -11.55 -13.95
N SER A 119 12.20 -12.72 -13.45
CA SER A 119 13.33 -12.83 -12.52
C SER A 119 14.68 -13.00 -13.22
N SER A 120 14.69 -13.50 -14.47
CA SER A 120 15.90 -13.72 -15.26
C SER A 120 16.39 -12.43 -15.93
N ILE A 121 17.62 -12.02 -15.65
CA ILE A 121 18.21 -10.85 -16.30
C ILE A 121 18.39 -11.04 -17.81
N THR A 122 18.65 -12.27 -18.25
CA THR A 122 18.88 -12.58 -19.68
C THR A 122 17.60 -12.64 -20.50
N GLU A 123 16.46 -12.85 -19.84
CA GLU A 123 15.15 -12.95 -20.49
C GLU A 123 14.30 -11.70 -20.30
N THR A 124 14.74 -10.76 -19.45
CA THR A 124 14.04 -9.50 -19.24
C THR A 124 14.19 -8.62 -20.48
N THR A 125 13.07 -8.25 -21.08
CA THR A 125 13.01 -7.39 -22.26
C THR A 125 12.90 -5.91 -21.86
N PRO A 126 13.20 -4.97 -22.77
CA PRO A 126 12.93 -3.55 -22.53
C PRO A 126 11.47 -3.27 -22.20
N ALA A 127 10.52 -3.98 -22.83
CA ALA A 127 9.09 -3.82 -22.54
C ALA A 127 8.75 -4.21 -21.10
N ASP A 128 9.33 -5.32 -20.59
CA ASP A 128 9.16 -5.71 -19.17
C ASP A 128 9.69 -4.61 -18.23
N LEU A 129 10.83 -4.02 -18.53
CA LEU A 129 11.40 -2.94 -17.73
C LEU A 129 10.50 -1.70 -17.73
N TYR A 130 9.95 -1.29 -18.89
CA TYR A 130 9.01 -0.16 -18.95
C TYR A 130 7.79 -0.42 -18.08
N GLN A 131 7.15 -1.58 -18.19
CA GLN A 131 6.00 -1.94 -17.37
C GLN A 131 6.33 -1.93 -15.86
N LEU A 132 7.50 -2.44 -15.50
CA LEU A 132 7.97 -2.44 -14.11
C LEU A 132 8.17 -1.02 -13.58
N PHE A 133 8.80 -0.14 -14.37
CA PHE A 133 8.98 1.26 -13.98
C PHE A 133 7.65 1.99 -13.84
N GLU A 134 6.73 1.78 -14.77
CA GLU A 134 5.39 2.34 -14.72
C GLU A 134 4.68 1.94 -13.45
N ALA A 135 4.59 0.64 -13.16
CA ALA A 135 3.85 0.14 -12.00
C ALA A 135 4.52 0.47 -10.67
N ASN A 136 5.85 0.27 -10.57
CA ASN A 136 6.54 0.30 -9.28
C ASN A 136 7.11 1.67 -8.92
N SER A 137 7.36 2.55 -9.91
CA SER A 137 8.10 3.79 -9.71
C SER A 137 7.32 5.04 -10.12
N MET A 138 6.59 5.00 -11.26
CA MET A 138 5.83 6.16 -11.73
C MET A 138 4.61 6.43 -10.87
N ALA A 139 3.91 5.40 -10.40
CA ALA A 139 2.77 5.57 -9.50
C ALA A 139 3.13 6.33 -8.21
N PRO A 140 4.19 5.96 -7.45
CA PRO A 140 4.66 6.78 -6.33
C PRO A 140 5.10 8.19 -6.72
N PHE A 141 5.70 8.36 -7.91
CA PHE A 141 6.09 9.68 -8.40
C PHE A 141 4.88 10.58 -8.65
N PHE A 142 3.83 10.07 -9.29
CA PHE A 142 2.60 10.84 -9.52
C PHE A 142 1.87 11.15 -8.21
N ALA A 143 1.85 10.22 -7.25
CA ALA A 143 1.34 10.50 -5.92
C ALA A 143 2.09 11.66 -5.26
N LEU A 144 3.43 11.67 -5.30
CA LEU A 144 4.25 12.76 -4.78
C LEU A 144 3.99 14.09 -5.52
N LYS A 145 3.79 14.04 -6.82
CA LYS A 145 3.58 15.24 -7.65
C LYS A 145 2.22 15.90 -7.41
N TYR A 146 1.16 15.10 -7.29
CA TYR A 146 -0.22 15.58 -7.35
C TYR A 146 -1.00 15.54 -6.03
N ALA A 147 -0.67 14.63 -5.11
CA ALA A 147 -1.40 14.58 -3.83
C ALA A 147 -1.10 15.76 -2.88
N PRO A 148 0.12 16.32 -2.78
CA PRO A 148 0.40 17.37 -1.81
C PRO A 148 -0.46 18.64 -1.97
N PRO A 149 -0.71 19.17 -3.17
CA PRO A 149 -1.63 20.31 -3.34
C PRO A 149 -3.08 19.99 -2.91
N ALA A 150 -3.55 18.76 -3.15
CA ALA A 150 -4.85 18.31 -2.69
C ALA A 150 -4.90 18.15 -1.16
N MET A 151 -3.84 17.62 -0.57
CA MET A 151 -3.70 17.47 0.89
C MET A 151 -3.59 18.82 1.62
N ALA A 152 -3.13 19.87 0.95
CA ALA A 152 -3.08 21.22 1.52
C ALA A 152 -4.46 21.88 1.63
N LYS A 153 -5.50 21.35 0.97
CA LYS A 153 -6.87 21.88 1.08
C LYS A 153 -7.39 21.73 2.51
N THR A 154 -8.01 22.77 3.02
CA THR A 154 -8.61 22.81 4.35
C THR A 154 -10.13 22.76 4.25
N THR A 155 -10.77 22.06 5.17
CA THR A 155 -12.22 21.94 5.30
C THR A 155 -12.62 22.22 6.75
N PRO A 156 -12.72 23.51 7.17
CA PRO A 156 -12.98 23.86 8.56
C PRO A 156 -14.41 23.48 9.03
N LYS A 157 -15.33 23.24 8.08
CA LYS A 157 -16.67 22.74 8.35
C LYS A 157 -16.82 21.36 7.69
N GLY A 158 -17.36 20.40 8.44
CA GLY A 158 -17.66 19.09 7.90
C GLY A 158 -18.68 19.17 6.75
N SER A 159 -18.33 18.57 5.60
CA SER A 159 -19.19 18.53 4.40
C SER A 159 -19.91 17.18 4.22
N TYR A 160 -19.62 16.21 5.08
CA TYR A 160 -20.19 14.85 5.04
C TYR A 160 -20.35 14.29 6.46
N PRO A 161 -21.17 13.23 6.67
CA PRO A 161 -21.27 12.56 7.96
C PRO A 161 -19.90 12.10 8.46
N ASN A 162 -19.60 12.32 9.73
CA ASN A 162 -18.30 12.02 10.34
C ASN A 162 -17.10 12.85 9.81
N ALA A 163 -17.33 13.95 9.10
CA ALA A 163 -16.26 14.83 8.68
C ALA A 163 -15.58 15.48 9.88
N ALA A 164 -14.32 15.13 10.13
CA ALA A 164 -13.49 15.85 11.08
C ALA A 164 -13.06 17.19 10.45
N PRO A 165 -13.05 18.31 11.20
CA PRO A 165 -12.51 19.57 10.71
C PRO A 165 -11.05 19.41 10.27
N LYS A 166 -10.71 20.01 9.14
CA LYS A 166 -9.32 20.12 8.65
C LYS A 166 -8.97 21.61 8.58
N ASP A 167 -8.43 22.12 9.65
CA ASP A 167 -8.12 23.54 9.86
C ASP A 167 -6.74 23.94 9.37
N ARG A 168 -5.87 22.98 9.09
CA ARG A 168 -4.51 23.19 8.60
C ARG A 168 -4.14 22.20 7.49
N ALA A 169 -3.15 22.56 6.69
CA ALA A 169 -2.58 21.67 5.70
C ALA A 169 -1.88 20.48 6.39
N TYR A 170 -2.29 19.28 6.07
CA TYR A 170 -1.60 18.05 6.44
C TYR A 170 -1.98 16.92 5.47
N GLY A 171 -1.14 15.91 5.40
CA GLY A 171 -1.41 14.70 4.66
C GLY A 171 -0.31 13.67 4.83
N SER A 172 -0.59 12.44 4.45
CA SER A 172 0.36 11.33 4.48
C SER A 172 0.36 10.58 3.17
N ILE A 173 1.52 10.51 2.51
CA ILE A 173 1.78 9.63 1.37
C ILE A 173 2.54 8.42 1.91
N VAL A 174 2.02 7.23 1.65
CA VAL A 174 2.64 5.96 2.05
C VAL A 174 2.93 5.15 0.80
N VAL A 175 4.20 4.88 0.55
CA VAL A 175 4.64 4.04 -0.57
C VAL A 175 4.96 2.65 -0.04
N VAL A 176 4.21 1.65 -0.49
CA VAL A 176 4.52 0.25 -0.23
C VAL A 176 5.43 -0.25 -1.33
N SER A 177 6.67 -0.51 -0.98
CA SER A 177 7.71 -1.03 -1.87
C SER A 177 8.10 -2.46 -1.44
N SER A 178 9.38 -2.73 -1.27
CA SER A 178 9.92 -4.03 -0.87
C SER A 178 11.29 -3.83 -0.22
N VAL A 179 11.77 -4.83 0.54
CA VAL A 179 13.19 -4.90 0.95
C VAL A 179 14.12 -4.87 -0.27
N ALA A 180 13.65 -5.23 -1.46
CA ALA A 180 14.34 -5.04 -2.72
C ALA A 180 14.67 -3.57 -3.03
N SER A 181 14.13 -2.61 -2.29
CA SER A 181 14.50 -1.19 -2.38
C SER A 181 15.83 -0.86 -1.70
N THR A 182 16.37 -1.76 -0.89
CA THR A 182 17.61 -1.57 -0.12
C THR A 182 18.61 -2.70 -0.33
N TYR A 183 18.15 -3.88 -0.71
CA TYR A 183 18.97 -5.06 -0.98
C TYR A 183 18.81 -5.52 -2.43
N GLY A 184 19.85 -6.14 -2.98
CA GLY A 184 19.78 -6.86 -4.24
C GLY A 184 19.36 -8.31 -4.04
N GLY A 185 19.08 -9.02 -5.16
CA GLY A 185 18.83 -10.46 -5.15
C GLY A 185 17.42 -10.89 -4.70
N CYS A 186 16.51 -9.93 -4.49
CA CYS A 186 15.11 -10.24 -4.25
C CYS A 186 14.34 -10.20 -5.57
N TRP A 187 13.91 -11.34 -6.07
CA TRP A 187 13.20 -11.56 -7.33
C TRP A 187 14.12 -11.41 -8.57
N GLY A 188 14.39 -10.25 -9.07
CA GLY A 188 15.22 -10.05 -10.25
C GLY A 188 15.74 -8.62 -10.39
N ALA A 189 16.55 -8.36 -11.41
CA ALA A 189 17.17 -7.07 -11.61
C ALA A 189 16.14 -5.96 -11.84
N GLY A 190 15.14 -6.20 -12.70
CA GLY A 190 14.10 -5.22 -13.01
C GLY A 190 13.28 -4.83 -11.78
N TYR A 191 12.85 -5.80 -10.98
CA TYR A 191 12.14 -5.54 -9.74
C TYR A 191 13.01 -4.77 -8.75
N THR A 192 14.25 -5.20 -8.55
CA THR A 192 15.21 -4.53 -7.66
C THR A 192 15.43 -3.07 -8.08
N MET A 193 15.67 -2.81 -9.38
CA MET A 193 15.85 -1.45 -9.91
C MET A 193 14.64 -0.56 -9.62
N THR A 194 13.44 -1.04 -9.89
CA THR A 194 12.23 -0.25 -9.74
C THR A 194 11.85 -0.02 -8.28
N CYS A 195 12.10 -0.98 -7.39
CA CYS A 195 11.95 -0.77 -5.95
C CYS A 195 12.95 0.28 -5.40
N HIS A 196 14.20 0.27 -5.85
CA HIS A 196 15.16 1.32 -5.51
C HIS A 196 14.71 2.70 -6.03
N ALA A 197 14.17 2.76 -7.25
CA ALA A 197 13.61 4.00 -7.80
C ALA A 197 12.42 4.51 -6.97
N ALA A 198 11.51 3.65 -6.54
CA ALA A 198 10.41 4.01 -5.64
C ALA A 198 10.91 4.60 -4.31
N LEU A 199 11.92 3.97 -3.69
CA LEU A 199 12.55 4.53 -2.48
C LEU A 199 13.26 5.87 -2.78
N GLY A 200 13.83 6.03 -3.97
CA GLY A 200 14.40 7.29 -4.46
C GLY A 200 13.34 8.41 -4.49
N VAL A 201 12.13 8.12 -4.99
CA VAL A 201 10.99 9.05 -4.97
C VAL A 201 10.66 9.49 -3.55
N VAL A 202 10.58 8.55 -2.61
CA VAL A 202 10.29 8.85 -1.20
C VAL A 202 11.36 9.77 -0.60
N ARG A 203 12.63 9.46 -0.81
CA ARG A 203 13.75 10.26 -0.31
C ARG A 203 13.77 11.68 -0.89
N ALA A 204 13.49 11.81 -2.19
CA ALA A 204 13.33 13.12 -2.83
C ALA A 204 12.13 13.88 -2.24
N GLY A 205 11.03 13.18 -2.01
CA GLY A 205 9.81 13.73 -1.43
C GLY A 205 10.00 14.33 -0.04
N VAL A 206 10.83 13.75 0.80
CA VAL A 206 11.15 14.30 2.13
C VAL A 206 11.69 15.74 2.04
N ALA A 207 12.57 16.01 1.07
CA ALA A 207 13.10 17.34 0.85
C ALA A 207 12.06 18.28 0.23
N THR A 208 11.33 17.79 -0.77
CA THR A 208 10.32 18.56 -1.53
C THR A 208 9.14 19.00 -0.65
N LEU A 209 8.73 18.16 0.29
CA LEU A 209 7.55 18.40 1.14
C LEU A 209 7.86 19.17 2.42
N LYS A 210 9.10 19.57 2.64
CA LYS A 210 9.50 20.30 3.84
C LYS A 210 8.66 21.57 4.01
N GLY A 211 8.02 21.71 5.17
CA GLY A 211 7.20 22.87 5.51
C GLY A 211 5.76 22.85 4.96
N THR A 212 5.37 21.83 4.20
CA THR A 212 4.02 21.75 3.63
C THR A 212 2.97 21.12 4.56
N GLY A 213 3.41 20.45 5.66
CA GLY A 213 2.54 19.66 6.51
C GLY A 213 2.24 18.28 5.93
N VAL A 214 2.70 17.94 4.73
CA VAL A 214 2.55 16.62 4.11
C VAL A 214 3.80 15.77 4.36
N ARG A 215 3.61 14.53 4.76
CA ARG A 215 4.67 13.55 4.98
C ARG A 215 4.68 12.50 3.88
N ILE A 216 5.83 11.94 3.60
CA ILE A 216 5.97 10.78 2.74
C ILE A 216 6.84 9.73 3.42
N ASN A 217 6.38 8.50 3.43
CA ASN A 217 7.07 7.36 4.04
C ASN A 217 7.05 6.16 3.10
N CYS A 218 8.04 5.26 3.27
CA CYS A 218 8.13 3.99 2.56
C CYS A 218 7.97 2.85 3.54
N ILE A 219 7.14 1.88 3.20
CA ILE A 219 7.13 0.56 3.83
C ILE A 219 7.88 -0.36 2.88
N SER A 220 8.89 -1.05 3.40
CA SER A 220 9.70 -2.02 2.64
C SER A 220 9.50 -3.42 3.24
N PRO A 221 8.38 -4.09 2.95
CA PRO A 221 8.12 -5.41 3.49
C PRO A 221 9.18 -6.41 3.04
N GLY A 222 9.51 -7.34 3.92
CA GLY A 222 10.29 -8.51 3.59
C GLY A 222 9.41 -9.60 2.97
N GLN A 223 9.58 -10.82 3.44
CA GLN A 223 8.77 -11.93 3.00
C GLN A 223 7.37 -11.86 3.65
N ILE A 224 6.35 -11.60 2.85
CA ILE A 224 4.94 -11.59 3.25
C ILE A 224 4.24 -12.78 2.58
N ASP A 225 3.52 -13.56 3.38
CA ASP A 225 2.66 -14.62 2.86
C ASP A 225 1.36 -13.98 2.33
N ILE A 226 1.28 -13.91 1.03
CA ILE A 226 0.12 -13.35 0.32
C ILE A 226 -0.81 -14.43 -0.23
N GLY A 227 -0.57 -15.69 0.13
CA GLY A 227 -1.39 -16.82 -0.31
C GLY A 227 -1.36 -17.07 -1.82
N VAL A 228 -0.34 -16.58 -2.52
CA VAL A 228 -0.27 -16.68 -3.98
C VAL A 228 0.20 -18.05 -4.39
N ASP A 229 -0.62 -18.72 -5.19
CA ASP A 229 -0.15 -19.82 -6.03
C ASP A 229 0.72 -19.22 -7.16
N LEU A 230 2.00 -19.55 -7.14
CA LEU A 230 2.96 -19.07 -8.15
C LEU A 230 2.67 -19.54 -9.58
N LYS A 231 1.64 -20.38 -9.78
CA LYS A 231 1.22 -20.90 -11.10
C LYS A 231 0.74 -19.82 -12.10
N GLY A 232 0.66 -18.60 -11.78
CA GLY A 232 0.27 -17.52 -12.71
C GLY A 232 1.36 -16.50 -12.95
N PHE A 233 2.50 -16.63 -12.30
CA PHE A 233 3.60 -15.69 -12.44
C PHE A 233 4.50 -15.99 -13.63
N ASP A 234 5.16 -14.96 -14.11
CA ASP A 234 6.22 -15.11 -15.10
C ASP A 234 7.39 -15.88 -14.50
N MET A 235 7.44 -17.15 -14.84
CA MET A 235 8.41 -18.12 -14.29
C MET A 235 9.76 -18.09 -15.00
N ARG A 236 9.99 -17.15 -15.93
CA ARG A 236 11.29 -17.04 -16.62
C ARG A 236 12.41 -16.82 -15.59
N GLY A 237 13.31 -17.78 -15.48
CA GLY A 237 14.46 -17.74 -14.60
C GLY A 237 14.18 -17.92 -13.10
N LEU A 238 13.03 -18.40 -12.72
CA LEU A 238 12.62 -18.59 -11.32
C LEU A 238 13.44 -19.64 -10.56
N SER A 239 14.15 -20.51 -11.28
CA SER A 239 14.98 -21.58 -10.70
C SER A 239 16.13 -21.07 -9.82
N ALA A 240 16.41 -19.78 -9.87
CA ALA A 240 17.64 -19.27 -9.30
C ALA A 240 17.51 -18.50 -7.97
N GLN A 241 16.40 -17.82 -7.63
CA GLN A 241 16.59 -16.80 -6.60
C GLN A 241 15.40 -16.36 -5.74
N PHE A 242 14.20 -16.94 -5.81
CA PHE A 242 13.14 -16.39 -4.95
C PHE A 242 12.30 -17.43 -4.24
N PRO A 243 12.09 -17.26 -2.97
CA PRO A 243 12.95 -16.55 -2.01
C PRO A 243 14.32 -17.22 -1.94
N PRO A 244 15.40 -16.55 -1.54
CA PRO A 244 16.69 -17.20 -1.33
C PRO A 244 16.49 -18.51 -0.58
N SER A 245 17.19 -19.57 -0.96
CA SER A 245 17.03 -20.91 -0.36
C SER A 245 17.09 -20.90 1.17
N SER A 246 17.90 -20.01 1.73
CA SER A 246 17.99 -19.74 3.16
C SER A 246 16.68 -19.22 3.79
N LEU A 247 15.79 -18.60 3.04
CA LEU A 247 14.51 -18.09 3.54
C LEU A 247 13.33 -19.02 3.24
N GLN A 248 13.57 -20.15 2.56
CA GLN A 248 12.50 -21.10 2.23
C GLN A 248 12.14 -22.03 3.40
N SER A 249 13.05 -22.23 4.35
CA SER A 249 12.82 -23.04 5.55
C SER A 249 12.48 -22.18 6.77
N GLY A 250 11.77 -22.73 7.75
CA GLY A 250 11.53 -22.07 9.03
C GLY A 250 12.83 -21.78 9.77
N GLU A 251 13.79 -22.71 9.71
CA GLU A 251 15.12 -22.54 10.34
C GLU A 251 15.90 -21.38 9.71
N GLY A 252 16.01 -21.32 8.38
CA GLY A 252 16.70 -20.23 7.71
C GLY A 252 16.01 -18.87 7.95
N ARG A 253 14.68 -18.82 8.03
CA ARG A 253 13.96 -17.60 8.42
C ARG A 253 14.29 -17.17 9.84
N ARG A 254 14.35 -18.11 10.80
CA ARG A 254 14.71 -17.81 12.19
C ARG A 254 16.11 -17.22 12.31
N GLU A 255 17.08 -17.77 11.58
CA GLU A 255 18.47 -17.30 11.62
C GLU A 255 18.64 -15.90 10.99
N ILE A 256 17.95 -15.64 9.85
CA ILE A 256 18.17 -14.42 9.07
C ILE A 256 17.23 -13.28 9.47
N VAL A 257 15.97 -13.58 9.74
CA VAL A 257 14.95 -12.55 10.04
C VAL A 257 14.40 -12.63 11.47
N GLY A 258 14.86 -13.59 12.26
CA GLY A 258 14.46 -13.77 13.65
C GLY A 258 13.06 -14.35 13.86
N LEU A 259 12.32 -14.65 12.81
CA LEU A 259 10.98 -15.26 12.84
C LEU A 259 10.94 -16.52 11.97
N GLU A 260 10.24 -17.55 12.45
CA GLU A 260 10.09 -18.81 11.71
C GLU A 260 9.06 -18.72 10.57
N ARG A 261 8.26 -17.69 10.58
CA ARG A 261 7.17 -17.48 9.60
C ARG A 261 7.43 -16.26 8.70
N ALA A 262 6.79 -16.24 7.57
CA ALA A 262 6.60 -15.02 6.81
C ALA A 262 5.68 -14.05 7.57
N GLY A 263 5.78 -12.76 7.27
CA GLY A 263 4.79 -11.79 7.69
C GLY A 263 3.45 -12.03 6.99
N VAL A 264 2.40 -11.40 7.48
CA VAL A 264 1.08 -11.45 6.84
C VAL A 264 0.65 -10.05 6.38
N PRO A 265 -0.25 -9.93 5.39
CA PRO A 265 -0.70 -8.64 4.85
C PRO A 265 -1.17 -7.65 5.92
N GLY A 266 -1.85 -8.14 6.98
CA GLY A 266 -2.32 -7.32 8.09
C GLY A 266 -1.20 -6.62 8.86
N GLU A 267 0.00 -7.20 8.92
CA GLU A 267 1.16 -6.54 9.55
C GLU A 267 1.61 -5.32 8.75
N VAL A 268 1.57 -5.40 7.41
CA VAL A 268 1.83 -4.25 6.53
C VAL A 268 0.72 -3.21 6.68
N GLY A 269 -0.54 -3.66 6.77
CA GLY A 269 -1.70 -2.78 7.02
C GLY A 269 -1.51 -1.95 8.28
N ARG A 270 -1.14 -2.57 9.42
CA ARG A 270 -0.90 -1.89 10.70
C ARG A 270 0.19 -0.81 10.60
N VAL A 271 1.28 -1.10 9.90
CA VAL A 271 2.34 -0.10 9.66
C VAL A 271 1.80 1.05 8.79
N ALA A 272 1.01 0.76 7.76
CA ALA A 272 0.39 1.79 6.93
C ALA A 272 -0.57 2.66 7.75
N GLY A 273 -1.41 2.08 8.60
CA GLY A 273 -2.31 2.82 9.49
C GLY A 273 -1.56 3.72 10.48
N PHE A 274 -0.44 3.25 11.04
CA PHE A 274 0.43 4.08 11.87
C PHE A 274 1.00 5.26 11.08
N LEU A 275 1.61 5.01 9.92
CA LEU A 275 2.21 6.06 9.07
C LEU A 275 1.19 7.03 8.48
N ALA A 276 -0.05 6.61 8.29
CA ALA A 276 -1.15 7.47 7.86
C ALA A 276 -1.63 8.42 8.97
N SER A 277 -1.44 8.05 10.23
CA SER A 277 -1.93 8.80 11.38
C SER A 277 -1.03 9.97 11.78
N SER A 278 -1.54 10.83 12.67
CA SER A 278 -0.76 11.95 13.25
C SER A 278 0.29 11.52 14.27
N PHE A 279 0.40 10.22 14.56
CA PHE A 279 1.36 9.69 15.53
C PHE A 279 2.74 9.37 14.92
N SER A 280 2.91 9.48 13.61
CA SER A 280 4.16 9.20 12.92
C SER A 280 4.91 10.46 12.50
#